data_465e0f04063f93bc027631e6077eabb1
#
_entry.id   465e0f04063f93bc027631e6077eabb1
#
_cell.length_a   1.000
_cell.length_b   1.000
_cell.length_c   1.000
_cell.angle_alpha   90.00
_cell.angle_beta   90.00
_cell.angle_gamma   90.00
#
_symmetry.space_group_name_H-M   'P 1'
#
loop_
_entity.id
_entity.type
_entity.pdbx_description
1 polymer ?
#
loop_
_entity_poly.entity_id
_entity_poly.type
_entity_poly.pdbx_seq_one_letter_code
_entity_poly.pdbx_strand_id
1 'polypeptide(L)'
;MKTCYFTATGNCLYVARRIGGELLSIPQLMRQDEITIEDEAVGIVAPVYAVEMPMMVKAFLEKAKIKTDYFFFIYTYGMGYAEAFTHVAVAAEKAGLPLRYVNAIQMVDNYIPYFDM
;
A
#
# COMPACT_ATOMS: atom_id res chain seq x y z
N MET A 1 5.22 4.07 -13.90
CA MET A 1 4.45 3.83 -12.67
C MET A 1 5.20 2.91 -11.74
N LYS A 2 5.27 3.27 -10.49
CA LYS A 2 5.92 2.46 -9.48
C LYS A 2 4.91 2.07 -8.42
N THR A 3 4.85 0.78 -8.09
CA THR A 3 3.90 0.25 -7.13
C THR A 3 4.67 -0.36 -5.96
N CYS A 4 4.55 0.27 -4.80
CA CYS A 4 5.20 -0.19 -3.58
C CYS A 4 4.23 -1.10 -2.83
N TYR A 5 4.67 -2.29 -2.48
CA TYR A 5 3.78 -3.24 -1.83
C TYR A 5 4.33 -3.72 -0.51
N PHE A 6 3.43 -4.01 0.40
CA PHE A 6 3.71 -4.66 1.67
C PHE A 6 2.79 -5.86 1.78
N THR A 7 3.37 -7.05 1.94
CA THR A 7 2.55 -8.24 2.04
C THR A 7 3.12 -9.18 3.10
N ALA A 8 2.23 -9.69 3.91
CA ALA A 8 2.56 -10.73 4.89
C ALA A 8 2.08 -12.10 4.41
N THR A 9 1.09 -12.14 3.52
CA THR A 9 0.47 -13.39 3.07
C THR A 9 0.53 -13.58 1.57
N GLY A 10 1.04 -12.61 0.83
CA GLY A 10 1.11 -12.70 -0.63
C GLY A 10 -0.06 -12.04 -1.36
N ASN A 11 -1.13 -11.72 -0.66
CA ASN A 11 -2.31 -11.11 -1.29
C ASN A 11 -1.99 -9.77 -1.94
N CYS A 12 -1.23 -8.93 -1.23
CA CYS A 12 -0.89 -7.61 -1.76
C CYS A 12 0.06 -7.70 -2.93
N LEU A 13 0.95 -8.70 -2.94
CA LEU A 13 1.82 -8.90 -4.09
C LEU A 13 1.02 -9.29 -5.32
N TYR A 14 0.02 -10.15 -5.13
CA TYR A 14 -0.87 -10.53 -6.23
C TYR A 14 -1.57 -9.30 -6.81
N VAL A 15 -2.13 -8.46 -5.94
CA VAL A 15 -2.81 -7.25 -6.37
C VAL A 15 -1.83 -6.30 -7.06
N ALA A 16 -0.63 -6.14 -6.50
CA ALA A 16 0.38 -5.26 -7.08
C ALA A 16 0.77 -5.71 -8.49
N ARG A 17 0.88 -7.03 -8.71
CA ARG A 17 1.20 -7.57 -10.02
C ARG A 17 0.08 -7.28 -11.02
N ARG A 18 -1.16 -7.31 -10.58
CA ARG A 18 -2.29 -7.02 -11.44
C ARG A 18 -2.36 -5.54 -11.82
N ILE A 19 -1.95 -4.68 -10.91
CA ILE A 19 -1.89 -3.25 -11.19
C ILE A 19 -0.76 -2.95 -12.18
N GLY A 20 0.39 -3.57 -11.99
CA GLY A 20 1.50 -3.42 -12.90
C GLY A 20 2.49 -2.34 -12.50
N GLY A 21 3.30 -1.93 -13.46
CA GLY A 21 4.37 -0.98 -13.19
C GLY A 21 5.57 -1.67 -12.57
N GLU A 22 6.52 -0.87 -12.12
CA GLU A 22 7.68 -1.39 -11.41
C GLU A 22 7.28 -1.69 -9.97
N LEU A 23 7.52 -2.93 -9.54
CA LEU A 23 7.12 -3.37 -8.21
C LEU A 23 8.27 -3.21 -7.24
N LEU A 24 8.00 -2.55 -6.11
CA LEU A 24 9.00 -2.28 -5.09
C LEU A 24 8.49 -2.80 -3.75
N SER A 25 9.32 -3.60 -3.08
CA SER A 25 8.96 -4.17 -1.78
C SER A 25 9.23 -3.16 -0.68
N ILE A 26 8.19 -2.79 0.06
CA ILE A 26 8.34 -1.84 1.16
C ILE A 26 9.33 -2.35 2.21
N PRO A 27 9.27 -3.62 2.67
CA PRO A 27 10.27 -4.08 3.63
C PRO A 27 11.70 -3.97 3.12
N GLN A 28 11.93 -4.21 1.82
CA GLN A 28 13.27 -4.06 1.26
C GLN A 28 13.69 -2.60 1.18
N LEU A 29 12.78 -1.72 0.79
CA LEU A 29 13.08 -0.30 0.75
C LEU A 29 13.43 0.24 2.13
N MET A 30 12.76 -0.26 3.17
CA MET A 30 12.99 0.21 4.53
C MET A 30 14.36 -0.15 5.07
N ARG A 31 15.11 -1.02 4.39
CA ARG A 31 16.49 -1.31 4.76
C ARG A 31 17.45 -0.21 4.33
N GLN A 32 17.03 0.66 3.44
CA GLN A 32 17.87 1.76 2.97
C GLN A 32 17.83 2.90 3.95
N ASP A 33 18.95 3.63 4.07
CA ASP A 33 19.01 4.80 4.93
C ASP A 33 18.12 5.91 4.41
N GLU A 34 18.10 6.08 3.08
CA GLU A 34 17.26 7.06 2.43
C GLU A 34 16.47 6.38 1.33
N ILE A 35 15.20 6.76 1.22
CA ILE A 35 14.31 6.23 0.20
C ILE A 35 13.79 7.39 -0.64
N THR A 36 14.08 7.36 -1.94
CA THR A 36 13.57 8.35 -2.87
C THR A 36 12.88 7.63 -4.01
N ILE A 37 11.61 7.97 -4.25
CA ILE A 37 10.81 7.36 -5.31
C ILE A 37 10.23 8.49 -6.14
N GLU A 38 10.51 8.48 -7.42
CA GLU A 38 10.02 9.52 -8.32
C GLU A 38 9.47 8.88 -9.58
N ASP A 39 8.22 9.21 -9.90
CA ASP A 39 7.58 8.76 -11.13
C ASP A 39 6.29 9.57 -11.29
N GLU A 40 5.72 9.54 -12.49
CA GLU A 40 4.45 10.24 -12.73
C GLU A 40 3.31 9.63 -11.93
N ALA A 41 3.35 8.33 -11.66
CA ALA A 41 2.37 7.67 -10.80
C ALA A 41 3.09 6.75 -9.83
N VAL A 42 2.77 6.87 -8.56
CA VAL A 42 3.33 6.04 -7.50
C VAL A 42 2.18 5.57 -6.62
N GLY A 43 2.18 4.30 -6.28
CA GLY A 43 1.12 3.76 -5.44
C GLY A 43 1.63 2.84 -4.36
N ILE A 44 0.76 2.58 -3.40
CA ILE A 44 1.02 1.65 -2.33
C ILE A 44 -0.08 0.61 -2.32
N VAL A 45 0.31 -0.65 -2.16
CA VAL A 45 -0.61 -1.77 -1.97
C VAL A 45 -0.25 -2.40 -0.64
N ALA A 46 -1.19 -2.39 0.30
CA ALA A 46 -0.93 -2.87 1.65
C ALA A 46 -2.21 -3.46 2.26
N PRO A 47 -2.06 -4.38 3.23
CA PRO A 47 -3.23 -4.88 3.92
C PRO A 47 -3.70 -3.89 4.98
N VAL A 48 -4.97 -3.99 5.34
CA VAL A 48 -5.51 -3.24 6.47
C VAL A 48 -5.85 -4.24 7.56
N TYR A 49 -5.25 -4.04 8.72
CA TYR A 49 -5.54 -4.86 9.90
C TYR A 49 -6.49 -4.05 10.77
N ALA A 50 -7.67 -4.60 11.03
CA ALA A 50 -8.72 -3.87 11.69
C ALA A 50 -9.02 -2.61 10.89
N VAL A 51 -8.63 -1.42 11.39
CA VAL A 51 -8.91 -0.16 10.70
C VAL A 51 -7.64 0.60 10.34
N GLU A 52 -6.48 -0.01 10.54
CA GLU A 52 -5.22 0.70 10.33
C GLU A 52 -4.30 -0.03 9.39
N MET A 53 -3.48 0.75 8.69
CA MET A 53 -2.41 0.18 7.89
C MET A 53 -1.28 -0.31 8.78
N PRO A 54 -0.45 -1.25 8.32
CA PRO A 54 0.68 -1.75 9.12
C PRO A 54 1.62 -0.63 9.52
N MET A 55 2.23 -0.78 10.68
CA MET A 55 3.17 0.22 11.19
C MET A 55 4.32 0.47 10.23
N MET A 56 4.78 -0.58 9.54
CA MET A 56 5.87 -0.42 8.58
C MET A 56 5.45 0.47 7.40
N VAL A 57 4.18 0.40 6.99
CA VAL A 57 3.70 1.25 5.91
C VAL A 57 3.63 2.70 6.37
N LYS A 58 3.20 2.94 7.60
CA LYS A 58 3.21 4.28 8.17
C LYS A 58 4.63 4.84 8.23
N ALA A 59 5.57 4.02 8.73
CA ALA A 59 6.96 4.43 8.81
C ALA A 59 7.54 4.70 7.43
N PHE A 60 7.15 3.90 6.44
CA PHE A 60 7.59 4.11 5.07
C PHE A 60 7.14 5.46 4.54
N LEU A 61 5.87 5.81 4.77
CA LEU A 61 5.35 7.09 4.31
C LEU A 61 6.03 8.28 4.99
N GLU A 62 6.45 8.11 6.23
CA GLU A 62 7.17 9.16 6.94
C GLU A 62 8.61 9.30 6.48
N LYS A 63 9.24 8.17 6.13
CA LYS A 63 10.65 8.15 5.77
C LYS A 63 10.90 8.44 4.30
N ALA A 64 10.06 7.91 3.42
CA ALA A 64 10.30 7.97 1.98
C ALA A 64 10.01 9.35 1.43
N LYS A 65 10.87 9.78 0.51
CA LYS A 65 10.64 10.99 -0.27
C LYS A 65 10.03 10.57 -1.59
N ILE A 66 8.74 10.79 -1.73
CA ILE A 66 8.00 10.39 -2.91
C ILE A 66 7.62 11.63 -3.70
N LYS A 67 8.03 11.65 -4.98
CA LYS A 67 7.70 12.73 -5.89
C LYS A 67 6.86 12.18 -7.01
N THR A 68 5.60 12.58 -7.06
CA THR A 68 4.67 12.09 -8.06
C THR A 68 3.53 13.07 -8.24
N ASP A 69 2.92 13.04 -9.42
CA ASP A 69 1.72 13.82 -9.70
C ASP A 69 0.45 13.03 -9.42
N TYR A 70 0.57 11.73 -9.27
CA TYR A 70 -0.57 10.86 -9.07
C TYR A 70 -0.20 9.79 -8.04
N PHE A 71 -0.68 9.95 -6.81
CA PHE A 71 -0.47 8.98 -5.76
C PHE A 71 -1.75 8.17 -5.55
N PHE A 72 -1.62 6.85 -5.52
CA PHE A 72 -2.77 5.99 -5.28
C PHE A 72 -2.48 5.02 -4.14
N PHE A 73 -3.53 4.56 -3.49
CA PHE A 73 -3.42 3.62 -2.39
C PHE A 73 -4.50 2.57 -2.54
N ILE A 74 -4.09 1.30 -2.60
CA ILE A 74 -5.02 0.19 -2.69
C ILE A 74 -4.75 -0.71 -1.50
N TYR A 75 -5.79 -1.01 -0.72
CA TYR A 75 -5.59 -1.89 0.41
C TYR A 75 -6.50 -3.11 0.32
N THR A 76 -5.98 -4.23 0.85
CA THR A 76 -6.74 -5.45 0.95
C THR A 76 -7.30 -5.55 2.37
N TYR A 77 -8.49 -6.14 2.51
CA TYR A 77 -9.13 -6.22 3.81
C TYR A 77 -10.01 -7.46 3.90
N GLY A 78 -10.25 -7.93 5.13
CA GLY A 78 -11.22 -8.99 5.36
C GLY A 78 -12.59 -8.41 5.62
N MET A 79 -12.67 -7.47 6.57
CA MET A 79 -13.90 -6.76 6.89
C MET A 79 -13.57 -5.47 7.62
N GLY A 80 -14.50 -4.53 7.65
CA GLY A 80 -14.33 -3.29 8.42
C GLY A 80 -13.36 -2.32 7.80
N TYR A 81 -13.65 -1.83 6.61
CA TYR A 81 -12.69 -1.01 5.86
C TYR A 81 -12.98 0.49 5.87
N ALA A 82 -14.17 0.89 6.37
CA ALA A 82 -14.62 2.28 6.16
C ALA A 82 -13.65 3.31 6.75
N GLU A 83 -13.14 3.06 7.95
CA GLU A 83 -12.26 4.02 8.60
C GLU A 83 -10.86 4.04 7.98
N ALA A 84 -10.51 3.01 7.23
CA ALA A 84 -9.20 2.95 6.59
C ALA A 84 -9.04 4.03 5.53
N PHE A 85 -10.12 4.42 4.85
CA PHE A 85 -10.05 5.52 3.89
C PHE A 85 -9.58 6.80 4.57
N THR A 86 -10.12 7.10 5.75
CA THR A 86 -9.71 8.27 6.50
C THR A 86 -8.24 8.21 6.89
N HIS A 87 -7.79 7.06 7.36
CA HIS A 87 -6.39 6.89 7.74
C HIS A 87 -5.45 7.09 6.55
N VAL A 88 -5.83 6.55 5.40
CA VAL A 88 -5.01 6.70 4.19
C VAL A 88 -4.96 8.17 3.76
N ALA A 89 -6.09 8.85 3.77
CA ALA A 89 -6.14 10.24 3.37
C ALA A 89 -5.29 11.12 4.29
N VAL A 90 -5.37 10.88 5.60
CA VAL A 90 -4.56 11.63 6.56
C VAL A 90 -3.08 11.36 6.35
N ALA A 91 -2.71 10.11 6.13
CA ALA A 91 -1.31 9.75 5.93
C ALA A 91 -0.74 10.39 4.67
N ALA A 92 -1.53 10.40 3.58
CA ALA A 92 -1.10 11.02 2.34
C ALA A 92 -0.92 12.52 2.51
N GLU A 93 -1.84 13.15 3.22
CA GLU A 93 -1.77 14.59 3.46
C GLU A 93 -0.52 14.94 4.27
N LYS A 94 -0.24 14.18 5.32
CA LYS A 94 0.96 14.39 6.13
C LYS A 94 2.23 14.24 5.32
N ALA A 95 2.22 13.31 4.37
CA ALA A 95 3.38 13.08 3.51
C ALA A 95 3.47 14.07 2.35
N GLY A 96 2.47 14.95 2.19
CA GLY A 96 2.46 15.92 1.10
C GLY A 96 2.19 15.31 -0.25
N LEU A 97 1.47 14.19 -0.31
CA LEU A 97 1.24 13.46 -1.55
C LEU A 97 -0.13 13.78 -2.14
N PRO A 98 -0.20 13.95 -3.47
CA PRO A 98 -1.48 14.22 -4.13
C PRO A 98 -2.27 12.93 -4.32
N LEU A 99 -3.03 12.56 -3.30
CA LEU A 99 -3.83 11.33 -3.33
C LEU A 99 -4.94 11.47 -4.35
N ARG A 100 -4.87 10.68 -5.42
CA ARG A 100 -5.83 10.75 -6.54
C ARG A 100 -6.76 9.55 -6.60
N TYR A 101 -6.39 8.44 -5.98
CA TYR A 101 -7.18 7.21 -6.07
C TYR A 101 -6.96 6.38 -4.83
N VAL A 102 -8.06 5.93 -4.22
CA VAL A 102 -8.04 4.99 -3.10
C VAL A 102 -9.08 3.93 -3.40
N ASN A 103 -8.71 2.68 -3.24
CA ASN A 103 -9.66 1.59 -3.39
C ASN A 103 -9.34 0.49 -2.38
N ALA A 104 -10.35 -0.31 -2.10
CA ALA A 104 -10.24 -1.40 -1.16
C ALA A 104 -10.67 -2.68 -1.86
N ILE A 105 -9.88 -3.75 -1.72
CA ILE A 105 -10.18 -5.03 -2.33
C ILE A 105 -10.41 -6.05 -1.21
N GLN A 106 -11.61 -6.61 -1.14
CA GLN A 106 -11.93 -7.62 -0.14
C GLN A 106 -11.33 -8.95 -0.57
N MET A 107 -10.52 -9.55 0.30
CA MET A 107 -9.90 -10.86 0.06
C MET A 107 -10.68 -11.90 0.86
N VAL A 108 -11.15 -12.89 0.14
CA VAL A 108 -11.87 -13.99 0.77
C VAL A 108 -10.87 -14.94 1.38
N ASP A 109 -11.00 -15.41 2.14
CA ASP A 109 -10.15 -16.20 2.70
C ASP A 109 -9.51 -17.03 2.77
N ASN A 110 -9.74 -16.60 2.65
CA ASN A 110 -9.08 -16.86 2.74
C ASN A 110 -8.72 -17.47 2.80
N TYR A 111 -9.05 -17.60 2.57
CA TYR A 111 -8.74 -17.93 2.54
C TYR A 111 -8.12 -18.40 2.31
N ILE A 112 -8.08 -18.81 2.16
CA ILE A 112 -7.39 -19.15 1.92
C ILE A 112 -7.06 -19.71 1.72
N PRO A 113 -6.89 -20.04 1.70
CA PRO A 113 -6.45 -20.53 1.41
C PRO A 113 -6.37 -21.10 1.48
N TYR A 114 -6.51 -21.29 1.55
CA TYR A 114 -6.42 -21.43 1.59
C TYR A 114 -6.62 -21.93 1.46
N PHE A 115 -6.81 -22.29 1.47
CA PHE A 115 -6.96 -22.51 1.19
C PHE A 115 -6.86 -23.05 0.75
N ASP A 116 -6.79 -23.41 0.50
CA ASP A 116 -6.52 -23.69 0.08
C ASP A 116 -6.42 -24.04 0.02
N MET A 117 -6.57 -24.37 0.12
CA MET A 117 -6.35 -24.47 0.06
C MET A 117 -6.30 -24.78 -0.02
#